data_b6901961f792662030ec37d73b9c23a9
#
_entry.id   b6901961f792662030ec37d73b9c23a9
#
_cell.length_a   1.000
_cell.length_b   1.000
_cell.length_c   1.000
_cell.angle_alpha   90.00
_cell.angle_beta   90.00
_cell.angle_gamma   90.00
#
_symmetry.space_group_name_H-M   'P 1'
#
loop_
_entity.id
_entity.type
_entity.pdbx_description
1 polymer ?
#
loop_
_entity_poly.entity_id
_entity_poly.type
_entity_poly.pdbx_seq_one_letter_code
_entity_poly.pdbx_strand_id
1 'polypeptide(L)'
;MIFWLRNKRNNLLTVLLIIAFLVSFFSSAFSSTFRKGFPAPAFSLKTVDGETFNLADYKEKQKLLILYFCNSENEDSVCGIKELAEYFEEHIIEEKYQVIMISTLKDLKEEDITQIKKFWTDKKINFTILLDSQDEVSNLYNIEALPTTIFLDKNLVVKRVYSGLLSKQQNLMFQYLSYFLEAKEKEVSKKETEKDDDCGEVCPPPPGY
;
A
#
# COMPACT_ATOMS: atom_id res chain seq x y z
N MET A 1 -32.54 3.81 56.26
CA MET A 1 -31.51 2.97 55.61
C MET A 1 -31.75 2.73 54.13
N ILE A 2 -32.97 2.56 53.66
CA ILE A 2 -33.33 2.29 52.25
C ILE A 2 -33.10 3.51 51.33
N PHE A 3 -33.27 4.74 51.80
CA PHE A 3 -33.08 5.96 51.01
C PHE A 3 -31.62 6.24 50.65
N TRP A 4 -30.66 5.85 51.49
CA TRP A 4 -29.23 6.04 51.27
C TRP A 4 -28.66 5.07 50.22
N LEU A 5 -29.17 3.83 50.17
CA LEU A 5 -28.77 2.82 49.19
C LEU A 5 -29.31 3.16 47.80
N ARG A 6 -30.46 3.82 47.67
CA ARG A 6 -31.01 4.25 46.37
C ARG A 6 -30.19 5.37 45.72
N ASN A 7 -29.66 6.29 46.52
CA ASN A 7 -28.82 7.37 46.04
C ASN A 7 -27.45 6.86 45.52
N LYS A 8 -26.86 5.89 46.21
CA LYS A 8 -25.57 5.29 45.79
C LYS A 8 -25.68 4.51 44.48
N ARG A 9 -26.81 3.85 44.21
CA ARG A 9 -27.11 3.13 42.99
C ARG A 9 -27.31 4.06 41.78
N ASN A 10 -27.97 5.20 41.99
CA ASN A 10 -28.16 6.21 40.96
C ASN A 10 -26.85 6.88 40.59
N ASN A 11 -25.94 7.12 41.53
CA ASN A 11 -24.62 7.67 41.26
C ASN A 11 -23.73 6.67 40.48
N LEU A 12 -23.85 5.38 40.72
CA LEU A 12 -23.14 4.35 40.00
C LEU A 12 -23.59 4.28 38.52
N LEU A 13 -24.90 4.34 38.28
CA LEU A 13 -25.48 4.36 36.93
C LEU A 13 -25.08 5.62 36.15
N THR A 14 -25.05 6.79 36.78
CA THR A 14 -24.62 8.03 36.16
C THR A 14 -23.11 7.99 35.79
N VAL A 15 -22.27 7.43 36.67
CA VAL A 15 -20.84 7.23 36.38
C VAL A 15 -20.63 6.27 35.23
N LEU A 16 -21.38 5.16 35.18
CA LEU A 16 -21.31 4.20 34.06
C LEU A 16 -21.75 4.82 32.73
N LEU A 17 -22.80 5.65 32.74
CA LEU A 17 -23.25 6.38 31.56
C LEU A 17 -22.23 7.41 31.07
N ILE A 18 -21.57 8.10 32.00
CA ILE A 18 -20.51 9.05 31.65
C ILE A 18 -19.30 8.32 31.06
N ILE A 19 -18.89 7.17 31.60
CA ILE A 19 -17.81 6.36 31.08
C ILE A 19 -18.17 5.82 29.69
N ALA A 20 -19.38 5.31 29.47
CA ALA A 20 -19.86 4.84 28.17
C ALA A 20 -19.91 5.99 27.16
N PHE A 21 -20.29 7.18 27.56
CA PHE A 21 -20.29 8.38 26.71
C PHE A 21 -18.85 8.82 26.35
N LEU A 22 -17.91 8.79 27.31
CA LEU A 22 -16.51 9.11 27.08
C LEU A 22 -15.83 8.07 26.18
N VAL A 23 -16.16 6.79 26.34
CA VAL A 23 -15.65 5.72 25.45
C VAL A 23 -16.18 5.90 24.01
N SER A 24 -17.43 6.33 23.83
CA SER A 24 -18.00 6.65 22.51
C SER A 24 -17.29 7.83 21.83
N PHE A 25 -16.85 8.82 22.59
CA PHE A 25 -16.11 9.96 22.05
C PHE A 25 -14.65 9.61 21.66
N PHE A 26 -14.06 8.59 22.29
CA PHE A 26 -12.70 8.16 21.98
C PHE A 26 -12.59 7.32 20.69
N SER A 27 -13.72 6.91 20.12
CA SER A 27 -13.77 6.26 18.79
C SER A 27 -13.72 7.28 17.64
N SER A 28 -13.10 8.44 17.85
CA SER A 28 -12.73 9.32 16.74
C SER A 28 -11.75 8.56 15.89
N ALA A 29 -12.26 7.90 14.86
CA ALA A 29 -11.46 7.28 13.82
C ALA A 29 -10.41 8.31 13.40
N PHE A 30 -9.15 7.98 13.63
CA PHE A 30 -8.01 8.71 13.08
C PHE A 30 -8.08 8.50 11.57
N SER A 31 -8.92 9.31 10.90
CA SER A 31 -9.02 9.32 9.45
C SER A 31 -7.70 9.84 8.94
N SER A 32 -6.79 8.93 8.63
CA SER A 32 -5.54 9.29 7.95
C SER A 32 -5.91 9.80 6.56
N THR A 33 -5.83 11.10 6.39
CA THR A 33 -6.10 11.73 5.09
C THR A 33 -5.04 11.26 4.11
N PHE A 34 -5.46 10.64 3.00
CA PHE A 34 -4.57 10.27 1.91
C PHE A 34 -3.82 11.49 1.38
N ARG A 35 -2.48 11.46 1.46
CA ARG A 35 -1.65 12.61 1.11
C ARG A 35 -0.22 12.18 0.78
N LYS A 36 0.34 12.77 -0.29
CA LYS A 36 1.75 12.58 -0.65
C LYS A 36 2.69 13.00 0.50
N GLY A 37 3.68 12.17 0.80
CA GLY A 37 4.65 12.37 1.87
C GLY A 37 4.21 11.83 3.23
N PHE A 38 2.98 11.34 3.35
CA PHE A 38 2.43 10.76 4.58
C PHE A 38 2.26 9.24 4.43
N PRO A 39 2.15 8.49 5.53
CA PRO A 39 1.80 7.09 5.49
C PRO A 39 0.47 6.88 4.76
N ALA A 40 0.44 5.86 3.90
CA ALA A 40 -0.77 5.48 3.21
C ALA A 40 -1.83 5.00 4.22
N PRO A 41 -3.10 5.34 4.05
CA PRO A 41 -4.18 4.81 4.87
C PRO A 41 -4.17 3.27 4.85
N ALA A 42 -4.28 2.65 6.02
CA ALA A 42 -4.34 1.20 6.12
C ALA A 42 -5.67 0.68 5.57
N PHE A 43 -5.62 -0.43 4.86
CA PHE A 43 -6.81 -1.12 4.37
C PHE A 43 -6.61 -2.63 4.31
N SER A 44 -7.73 -3.34 4.21
CA SER A 44 -7.79 -4.78 3.97
C SER A 44 -8.84 -5.08 2.92
N LEU A 45 -8.51 -5.87 1.91
CA LEU A 45 -9.42 -6.31 0.86
C LEU A 45 -9.27 -7.81 0.60
N LYS A 46 -10.26 -8.41 -0.04
CA LYS A 46 -10.16 -9.77 -0.56
C LYS A 46 -9.47 -9.77 -1.93
N THR A 47 -8.64 -10.78 -2.15
CA THR A 47 -8.10 -11.08 -3.48
C THR A 47 -9.15 -11.82 -4.32
N VAL A 48 -8.94 -11.90 -5.64
CA VAL A 48 -9.74 -12.74 -6.53
C VAL A 48 -9.67 -14.23 -6.18
N ASP A 49 -8.67 -14.64 -5.38
CA ASP A 49 -8.50 -16.02 -4.90
C ASP A 49 -9.15 -16.24 -3.51
N GLY A 50 -9.83 -15.23 -2.96
CA GLY A 50 -10.52 -15.27 -1.67
C GLY A 50 -9.63 -15.06 -0.45
N GLU A 51 -8.32 -14.87 -0.62
CA GLU A 51 -7.40 -14.55 0.45
C GLU A 51 -7.61 -13.13 0.96
N THR A 52 -7.14 -12.84 2.17
CA THR A 52 -7.20 -11.48 2.72
C THR A 52 -5.85 -10.81 2.57
N PHE A 53 -5.84 -9.70 1.85
CA PHE A 53 -4.71 -8.80 1.74
C PHE A 53 -4.82 -7.70 2.82
N ASN A 54 -3.72 -7.44 3.53
CA ASN A 54 -3.60 -6.29 4.44
C ASN A 54 -2.41 -5.45 4.02
N LEU A 55 -2.62 -4.16 3.77
CA LEU A 55 -1.53 -3.27 3.38
C LEU A 55 -0.39 -3.24 4.41
N ALA A 56 -0.72 -3.27 5.70
CA ALA A 56 0.27 -3.22 6.78
C ALA A 56 1.30 -4.37 6.73
N ASP A 57 0.92 -5.52 6.18
CA ASP A 57 1.78 -6.70 6.07
C ASP A 57 2.93 -6.51 5.06
N TYR A 58 2.86 -5.47 4.24
CA TYR A 58 3.87 -5.17 3.22
C TYR A 58 4.92 -4.16 3.68
N LYS A 59 4.79 -3.64 4.90
CA LYS A 59 5.80 -2.75 5.48
C LYS A 59 7.15 -3.46 5.57
N GLU A 60 8.18 -2.81 5.04
CA GLU A 60 9.58 -3.25 5.00
C GLU A 60 9.84 -4.52 4.15
N LYS A 61 8.83 -5.15 3.56
CA LYS A 61 9.01 -6.32 2.70
C LYS A 61 9.53 -5.96 1.32
N GLN A 62 9.06 -4.86 0.76
CA GLN A 62 9.42 -4.40 -0.60
C GLN A 62 10.04 -3.01 -0.57
N LYS A 63 10.94 -2.73 -1.52
CA LYS A 63 11.50 -1.38 -1.68
C LYS A 63 10.47 -0.40 -2.23
N LEU A 64 9.60 -0.89 -3.11
CA LEU A 64 8.53 -0.14 -3.75
C LEU A 64 7.26 -1.01 -3.82
N LEU A 65 6.16 -0.50 -3.30
CA LEU A 65 4.83 -1.07 -3.48
C LEU A 65 4.02 -0.16 -4.38
N ILE A 66 3.42 -0.73 -5.41
CA ILE A 66 2.63 0.00 -6.41
C ILE A 66 1.18 -0.45 -6.27
N LEU A 67 0.31 0.49 -5.93
CA LEU A 67 -1.14 0.28 -5.96
C LEU A 67 -1.68 0.81 -7.28
N TYR A 68 -2.31 -0.05 -8.06
CA TYR A 68 -2.89 0.27 -9.36
C TYR A 68 -4.40 0.11 -9.33
N PHE A 69 -5.12 1.22 -9.20
CA PHE A 69 -6.59 1.24 -9.25
C PHE A 69 -7.04 1.18 -10.69
N CYS A 70 -7.86 0.19 -11.01
CA CYS A 70 -8.26 -0.11 -12.38
C CYS A 70 -9.67 -0.70 -12.46
N ASN A 71 -10.17 -0.71 -13.69
CA ASN A 71 -11.40 -1.41 -14.07
C ASN A 71 -11.13 -2.16 -15.38
N SER A 72 -11.48 -3.45 -15.45
CA SER A 72 -11.28 -4.27 -16.65
C SER A 72 -12.13 -3.82 -17.85
N GLU A 73 -13.20 -3.05 -17.61
CA GLU A 73 -14.05 -2.46 -18.64
C GLU A 73 -13.51 -1.11 -19.16
N ASN A 74 -12.50 -0.54 -18.50
CA ASN A 74 -11.89 0.72 -18.88
C ASN A 74 -10.63 0.46 -19.71
N GLU A 75 -10.64 0.86 -20.98
CA GLU A 75 -9.54 0.63 -21.93
C GLU A 75 -8.22 1.25 -21.46
N ASP A 76 -8.25 2.45 -20.87
CA ASP A 76 -7.09 3.12 -20.33
C ASP A 76 -6.46 2.34 -19.18
N SER A 77 -7.30 1.72 -18.32
CA SER A 77 -6.81 0.84 -17.26
C SER A 77 -6.11 -0.40 -17.80
N VAL A 78 -6.64 -0.98 -18.86
CA VAL A 78 -6.08 -2.17 -19.51
C VAL A 78 -4.79 -1.83 -20.25
N CYS A 79 -4.73 -0.71 -20.94
CA CYS A 79 -3.55 -0.25 -21.64
C CYS A 79 -2.42 0.08 -20.64
N GLY A 80 -2.71 0.86 -19.61
CA GLY A 80 -1.71 1.29 -18.64
C GLY A 80 -1.08 0.16 -17.84
N ILE A 81 -1.85 -0.87 -17.47
CA ILE A 81 -1.28 -2.02 -16.75
C ILE A 81 -0.40 -2.89 -17.64
N LYS A 82 -0.71 -3.02 -18.93
CA LYS A 82 0.14 -3.72 -19.88
C LYS A 82 1.49 -3.04 -20.04
N GLU A 83 1.49 -1.74 -20.28
CA GLU A 83 2.72 -0.95 -20.40
C GLU A 83 3.54 -1.01 -19.10
N LEU A 84 2.86 -1.01 -17.94
CA LEU A 84 3.53 -1.17 -16.65
C LEU A 84 4.17 -2.56 -16.53
N ALA A 85 3.47 -3.62 -16.92
CA ALA A 85 3.99 -4.98 -16.89
C ALA A 85 5.18 -5.16 -17.82
N GLU A 86 5.08 -4.68 -19.08
CA GLU A 86 6.17 -4.71 -20.05
C GLU A 86 7.41 -3.96 -19.53
N TYR A 87 7.22 -2.78 -18.94
CA TYR A 87 8.32 -2.03 -18.35
C TYR A 87 9.03 -2.81 -17.24
N PHE A 88 8.29 -3.53 -16.40
CA PHE A 88 8.86 -4.31 -15.32
C PHE A 88 9.57 -5.57 -15.82
N GLU A 89 9.05 -6.24 -16.83
CA GLU A 89 9.73 -7.39 -17.45
C GLU A 89 11.09 -6.99 -18.05
N GLU A 90 11.20 -5.80 -18.64
CA GLU A 90 12.40 -5.34 -19.31
C GLU A 90 13.47 -4.75 -18.38
N HIS A 91 13.07 -4.13 -17.27
CA HIS A 91 13.97 -3.24 -16.54
C HIS A 91 14.18 -3.60 -15.07
N ILE A 92 13.41 -4.53 -14.47
CA ILE A 92 13.38 -4.65 -13.01
C ILE A 92 13.52 -6.08 -12.51
N ILE A 93 14.35 -6.22 -11.48
CA ILE A 93 14.51 -7.44 -10.71
C ILE A 93 13.33 -7.58 -9.75
N GLU A 94 12.57 -8.67 -9.81
CA GLU A 94 11.32 -8.93 -9.07
C GLU A 94 11.39 -8.71 -7.56
N GLU A 95 12.57 -8.87 -6.96
CA GLU A 95 12.76 -8.74 -5.50
C GLU A 95 12.64 -7.29 -4.97
N LYS A 96 12.57 -6.29 -5.85
CA LYS A 96 12.62 -4.88 -5.44
C LYS A 96 11.26 -4.18 -5.39
N TYR A 97 10.25 -4.74 -6.04
CA TYR A 97 8.93 -4.11 -6.13
C TYR A 97 7.80 -5.13 -6.10
N GLN A 98 6.61 -4.65 -5.82
CA GLN A 98 5.39 -5.42 -5.96
C GLN A 98 4.27 -4.54 -6.52
N VAL A 99 3.52 -5.06 -7.48
CA VAL A 99 2.32 -4.42 -8.03
C VAL A 99 1.10 -5.11 -7.46
N ILE A 100 0.19 -4.30 -6.91
CA ILE A 100 -1.12 -4.72 -6.41
C ILE A 100 -2.16 -3.99 -7.24
N MET A 101 -2.96 -4.75 -7.98
CA MET A 101 -4.10 -4.23 -8.71
C MET A 101 -5.31 -4.16 -7.80
N ILE A 102 -6.05 -3.05 -7.85
CA ILE A 102 -7.29 -2.86 -7.09
C ILE A 102 -8.41 -2.67 -8.10
N SER A 103 -9.24 -3.70 -8.26
CA SER A 103 -10.39 -3.69 -9.16
C SER A 103 -11.55 -2.95 -8.50
N THR A 104 -12.04 -1.89 -9.17
CA THR A 104 -13.14 -1.03 -8.71
C THR A 104 -14.49 -1.42 -9.33
N LEU A 105 -14.64 -2.66 -9.82
CA LEU A 105 -15.91 -3.16 -10.31
C LEU A 105 -16.88 -3.40 -9.14
N LYS A 106 -18.12 -2.93 -9.32
CA LYS A 106 -19.16 -2.98 -8.29
C LYS A 106 -20.05 -4.21 -8.41
N ASP A 107 -20.76 -4.51 -7.31
CA ASP A 107 -21.82 -5.54 -7.27
C ASP A 107 -21.38 -6.92 -7.81
N LEU A 108 -20.14 -7.31 -7.55
CA LEU A 108 -19.53 -8.53 -8.06
C LEU A 108 -20.17 -9.79 -7.50
N LYS A 109 -20.54 -10.71 -8.39
CA LYS A 109 -20.89 -12.09 -8.08
C LYS A 109 -19.66 -12.98 -8.24
N GLU A 110 -19.73 -14.21 -7.74
CA GLU A 110 -18.63 -15.19 -7.91
C GLU A 110 -18.27 -15.46 -9.38
N GLU A 111 -19.26 -15.42 -10.27
CA GLU A 111 -19.04 -15.57 -11.71
C GLU A 111 -18.20 -14.42 -12.28
N ASP A 112 -18.46 -13.20 -11.82
CA ASP A 112 -17.74 -12.00 -12.25
C ASP A 112 -16.27 -12.03 -11.78
N ILE A 113 -16.02 -12.50 -10.55
CA ILE A 113 -14.67 -12.66 -10.00
C ILE A 113 -13.85 -13.62 -10.87
N THR A 114 -14.46 -14.75 -11.27
CA THR A 114 -13.83 -15.73 -12.16
C THR A 114 -13.52 -15.11 -13.53
N GLN A 115 -14.42 -14.29 -14.06
CA GLN A 115 -14.20 -13.58 -15.33
C GLN A 115 -13.10 -12.54 -15.23
N ILE A 116 -13.04 -11.77 -14.14
CA ILE A 116 -11.96 -10.80 -13.88
C ILE A 116 -10.60 -11.52 -13.85
N LYS A 117 -10.49 -12.61 -13.11
CA LYS A 117 -9.27 -13.39 -13.03
C LYS A 117 -8.85 -13.89 -14.41
N LYS A 118 -9.77 -14.50 -15.16
CA LYS A 118 -9.53 -14.99 -16.51
C LYS A 118 -9.11 -13.86 -17.45
N PHE A 119 -9.82 -12.72 -17.41
CA PHE A 119 -9.52 -11.56 -18.25
C PHE A 119 -8.07 -11.10 -18.12
N TRP A 120 -7.56 -10.95 -16.89
CA TRP A 120 -6.19 -10.51 -16.66
C TRP A 120 -5.17 -11.61 -17.00
N THR A 121 -5.49 -12.89 -16.72
CA THR A 121 -4.63 -14.02 -17.10
C THR A 121 -4.49 -14.13 -18.61
N ASP A 122 -5.57 -13.97 -19.38
CA ASP A 122 -5.54 -14.00 -20.84
C ASP A 122 -4.68 -12.86 -21.43
N LYS A 123 -4.51 -11.76 -20.69
CA LYS A 123 -3.62 -10.64 -21.03
C LYS A 123 -2.21 -10.80 -20.50
N LYS A 124 -1.87 -11.94 -19.89
CA LYS A 124 -0.57 -12.24 -19.26
C LYS A 124 -0.20 -11.32 -18.11
N ILE A 125 -1.20 -10.78 -17.42
CA ILE A 125 -1.00 -9.95 -16.22
C ILE A 125 -1.09 -10.86 -14.98
N ASN A 126 0.03 -11.06 -14.30
CA ASN A 126 0.16 -11.97 -13.15
C ASN A 126 0.33 -11.23 -11.82
N PHE A 127 -0.24 -10.04 -11.69
CA PHE A 127 -0.21 -9.28 -10.44
C PHE A 127 -1.31 -9.74 -9.48
N THR A 128 -1.11 -9.51 -8.18
CA THR A 128 -2.16 -9.72 -7.18
C THR A 128 -3.32 -8.76 -7.42
N ILE A 129 -4.55 -9.29 -7.53
CA ILE A 129 -5.76 -8.52 -7.80
C ILE A 129 -6.64 -8.51 -6.55
N LEU A 130 -6.96 -7.32 -6.05
CA LEU A 130 -7.87 -7.06 -4.95
C LEU A 130 -9.22 -6.59 -5.48
N LEU A 131 -10.28 -6.87 -4.72
CA LEU A 131 -11.65 -6.50 -5.07
C LEU A 131 -12.15 -5.38 -4.15
N ASP A 132 -12.30 -4.18 -4.68
CA ASP A 132 -12.89 -3.01 -4.00
C ASP A 132 -14.32 -2.76 -4.49
N SER A 133 -15.19 -3.77 -4.34
CA SER A 133 -16.55 -3.77 -4.89
C SER A 133 -17.50 -2.75 -4.25
N GLN A 134 -17.13 -2.17 -3.12
CA GLN A 134 -17.90 -1.15 -2.40
C GLN A 134 -17.24 0.22 -2.42
N ASP A 135 -16.18 0.41 -3.21
CA ASP A 135 -15.39 1.64 -3.29
C ASP A 135 -14.80 2.09 -1.92
N GLU A 136 -14.64 1.20 -0.95
CA GLU A 136 -14.15 1.56 0.38
C GLU A 136 -12.73 2.13 0.31
N VAL A 137 -11.85 1.42 -0.39
CA VAL A 137 -10.45 1.83 -0.55
C VAL A 137 -10.33 2.95 -1.57
N SER A 138 -11.09 2.91 -2.65
CA SER A 138 -11.15 3.99 -3.65
C SER A 138 -11.55 5.33 -3.03
N ASN A 139 -12.56 5.33 -2.16
CA ASN A 139 -12.97 6.53 -1.41
C ASN A 139 -11.92 6.95 -0.38
N LEU A 140 -11.30 5.99 0.34
CA LEU A 140 -10.26 6.25 1.33
C LEU A 140 -9.03 6.93 0.71
N TYR A 141 -8.73 6.59 -0.55
CA TYR A 141 -7.60 7.11 -1.32
C TYR A 141 -7.98 8.27 -2.26
N ASN A 142 -9.23 8.75 -2.22
CA ASN A 142 -9.77 9.80 -3.08
C ASN A 142 -9.49 9.54 -4.57
N ILE A 143 -9.81 8.33 -5.04
CA ILE A 143 -9.64 7.95 -6.44
C ILE A 143 -10.75 8.60 -7.29
N GLU A 144 -10.40 9.60 -8.08
CA GLU A 144 -11.34 10.36 -8.90
C GLU A 144 -11.35 9.92 -10.38
N ALA A 145 -10.28 9.27 -10.83
CA ALA A 145 -10.15 8.81 -12.21
C ALA A 145 -9.39 7.49 -12.29
N LEU A 146 -9.66 6.69 -13.31
CA LEU A 146 -8.99 5.43 -13.61
C LEU A 146 -8.23 5.53 -14.95
N PRO A 147 -7.08 4.87 -15.05
CA PRO A 147 -6.35 4.25 -13.94
C PRO A 147 -5.74 5.28 -12.99
N THR A 148 -5.55 4.92 -11.73
CA THR A 148 -4.71 5.70 -10.80
C THR A 148 -3.61 4.80 -10.25
N THR A 149 -2.37 5.28 -10.33
CA THR A 149 -1.17 4.58 -9.85
C THR A 149 -0.58 5.31 -8.66
N ILE A 150 -0.37 4.58 -7.56
CA ILE A 150 0.18 5.13 -6.30
C ILE A 150 1.44 4.38 -5.95
N PHE A 151 2.53 5.10 -5.73
CA PHE A 151 3.81 4.57 -5.31
C PHE A 151 4.02 4.74 -3.81
N LEU A 152 4.25 3.64 -3.12
CA LEU A 152 4.56 3.59 -1.69
C LEU A 152 6.00 3.10 -1.51
N ASP A 153 6.74 3.73 -0.60
CA ASP A 153 8.05 3.22 -0.21
C ASP A 153 7.93 2.05 0.79
N LYS A 154 9.06 1.50 1.22
CA LYS A 154 9.14 0.40 2.20
C LYS A 154 8.44 0.68 3.53
N ASN A 155 8.25 1.96 3.90
CA ASN A 155 7.55 2.37 5.11
C ASN A 155 6.06 2.65 4.84
N LEU A 156 5.57 2.32 3.63
CA LEU A 156 4.22 2.61 3.14
C LEU A 156 3.90 4.12 3.08
N VAL A 157 4.92 4.95 2.89
CA VAL A 157 4.74 6.39 2.68
C VAL A 157 4.44 6.66 1.21
N VAL A 158 3.40 7.46 0.95
CA VAL A 158 2.99 7.85 -0.40
C VAL A 158 4.07 8.73 -1.05
N LYS A 159 4.70 8.24 -2.09
CA LYS A 159 5.75 8.96 -2.83
C LYS A 159 5.23 9.72 -4.04
N ARG A 160 4.39 9.08 -4.84
CA ARG A 160 3.80 9.64 -6.06
C ARG A 160 2.40 9.11 -6.27
N VAL A 161 1.60 9.91 -6.94
CA VAL A 161 0.26 9.56 -7.42
C VAL A 161 0.18 10.04 -8.87
N TYR A 162 -0.24 9.15 -9.75
CA TYR A 162 -0.52 9.44 -11.15
C TYR A 162 -1.97 9.04 -11.43
N SER A 163 -2.79 9.99 -11.86
CA SER A 163 -4.22 9.79 -12.11
C SER A 163 -4.53 9.95 -13.59
N GLY A 164 -5.24 8.97 -14.14
CA GLY A 164 -5.55 8.87 -15.57
C GLY A 164 -4.40 8.38 -16.44
N LEU A 165 -4.74 7.90 -17.63
CA LEU A 165 -3.79 7.48 -18.65
C LEU A 165 -3.48 8.66 -19.58
N LEU A 166 -2.53 9.50 -19.17
CA LEU A 166 -2.01 10.54 -20.06
C LEU A 166 -0.62 10.11 -20.51
N SER A 167 -0.38 10.00 -21.80
CA SER A 167 0.90 9.60 -22.38
C SER A 167 2.11 10.38 -21.83
N LYS A 168 1.91 11.65 -21.48
CA LYS A 168 2.91 12.47 -20.78
C LYS A 168 3.15 12.04 -19.33
N GLN A 169 2.13 11.58 -18.62
CA GLN A 169 2.27 11.12 -17.23
C GLN A 169 2.93 9.76 -17.15
N GLN A 170 2.72 8.89 -18.14
CA GLN A 170 3.42 7.60 -18.23
C GLN A 170 4.92 7.77 -18.35
N ASN A 171 5.38 8.64 -19.25
CA ASN A 171 6.80 8.93 -19.39
C ASN A 171 7.41 9.47 -18.07
N LEU A 172 6.71 10.34 -17.36
CA LEU A 172 7.13 10.83 -16.05
C LEU A 172 7.11 9.73 -14.97
N MET A 173 6.16 8.82 -15.04
CA MET A 173 6.07 7.67 -14.15
C MET A 173 7.26 6.73 -14.35
N PHE A 174 7.61 6.36 -15.58
CA PHE A 174 8.75 5.50 -15.87
C PHE A 174 10.08 6.17 -15.55
N GLN A 175 10.23 7.46 -15.82
CA GLN A 175 11.40 8.23 -15.37
C GLN A 175 11.56 8.25 -13.86
N TYR A 176 10.45 8.36 -13.12
CA TYR A 176 10.48 8.29 -11.66
C TYR A 176 10.85 6.89 -11.17
N LEU A 177 10.33 5.84 -11.81
CA LEU A 177 10.66 4.46 -11.47
C LEU A 177 12.15 4.20 -11.66
N SER A 178 12.72 4.53 -12.82
CA SER A 178 14.15 4.36 -13.08
C SER A 178 15.00 5.15 -12.08
N TYR A 179 14.70 6.41 -11.85
CA TYR A 179 15.41 7.23 -10.86
C TYR A 179 15.32 6.65 -9.44
N PHE A 180 14.13 6.20 -9.02
CA PHE A 180 13.92 5.63 -7.68
C PHE A 180 14.69 4.33 -7.49
N LEU A 181 14.77 3.51 -8.49
CA LEU A 181 15.49 2.22 -8.47
C LEU A 181 17.01 2.43 -8.52
N GLU A 182 17.52 3.30 -9.37
CA GLU A 182 18.94 3.65 -9.46
C GLU A 182 19.48 4.36 -8.21
N ALA A 183 18.73 5.30 -7.65
CA ALA A 183 19.11 6.01 -6.44
C ALA A 183 19.32 5.04 -5.27
N LYS A 184 18.49 4.01 -5.20
CA LYS A 184 18.59 2.97 -4.16
C LYS A 184 19.75 2.00 -4.37
N GLU A 185 20.16 1.74 -5.58
CA GLU A 185 21.36 0.94 -5.86
C GLU A 185 22.64 1.64 -5.37
N LYS A 186 22.73 2.95 -5.56
CA LYS A 186 23.84 3.77 -5.06
C LYS A 186 23.89 3.83 -3.52
N GLU A 187 22.72 3.84 -2.85
CA GLU A 187 22.67 3.80 -1.37
C GLU A 187 23.11 2.44 -0.81
N VAL A 188 22.78 1.34 -1.49
CA VAL A 188 23.17 -0.02 -1.06
C VAL A 188 24.66 -0.21 -1.27
N SER A 189 25.20 0.14 -2.42
CA SER A 189 26.63 0.02 -2.71
C SER A 189 27.49 0.87 -1.78
N LYS A 190 27.01 2.07 -1.38
CA LYS A 190 27.70 2.93 -0.43
C LYS A 190 27.72 2.36 1.00
N LYS A 191 26.65 1.69 1.44
CA LYS A 191 26.60 1.04 2.75
C LYS A 191 27.42 -0.25 2.81
N GLU A 192 27.59 -0.93 1.71
CA GLU A 192 28.47 -2.10 1.63
C GLU A 192 29.95 -1.69 1.68
N THR A 193 30.33 -0.63 0.98
CA THR A 193 31.70 -0.08 1.05
C THR A 193 32.04 0.52 2.42
N GLU A 194 31.11 1.16 3.10
CA GLU A 194 31.33 1.68 4.47
C GLU A 194 31.45 0.57 5.53
N LYS A 195 30.94 -0.63 5.27
CA LYS A 195 31.11 -1.80 6.17
C LYS A 195 32.45 -2.50 6.02
N ASP A 196 33.03 -2.46 4.84
CA ASP A 196 34.32 -3.08 4.58
C ASP A 196 35.49 -2.23 5.09
N ASP A 197 35.31 -0.93 5.28
CA ASP A 197 36.35 -0.02 5.80
C ASP A 197 36.50 -0.07 7.34
N ASP A 198 35.59 -0.71 8.07
CA ASP A 198 35.67 -0.86 9.54
C ASP A 198 36.35 -2.18 9.99
N CYS A 199 36.89 -2.96 9.05
CA CYS A 199 37.66 -4.18 9.31
C CYS A 199 39.16 -3.99 9.03
N GLY A 200 39.84 -3.04 9.69
CA GLY A 200 41.26 -2.85 9.40
C GLY A 200 42.10 -2.06 10.37
N GLU A 201 41.90 -2.14 11.67
CA GLU A 201 43.05 -1.94 12.58
C GLU A 201 43.79 -3.26 12.71
N VAL A 202 44.78 -3.42 11.83
CA VAL A 202 45.84 -4.43 12.01
C VAL A 202 46.53 -4.12 13.33
N CYS A 203 46.37 -4.99 14.31
CA CYS A 203 47.19 -4.97 15.53
C CYS A 203 48.67 -4.91 15.13
N PRO A 204 49.45 -3.95 15.63
CA PRO A 204 50.89 -3.96 15.39
C PRO A 204 51.51 -5.24 15.97
N PRO A 205 52.51 -5.84 15.31
CA PRO A 205 53.18 -7.02 15.82
C PRO A 205 53.87 -6.72 17.17
N PRO A 206 53.92 -7.65 18.09
CA PRO A 206 54.59 -7.45 19.36
C PRO A 206 56.09 -7.13 19.14
N PRO A 207 56.70 -6.29 19.99
CA PRO A 207 58.10 -5.94 19.86
C PRO A 207 58.97 -7.21 20.02
N GLY A 208 59.83 -7.39 19.02
CA GLY A 208 60.69 -8.57 18.90
C GLY A 208 61.63 -8.75 20.05
N TYR A 209 61.88 -10.02 20.33
CA TYR A 209 63.07 -10.51 21.05
C TYR A 209 64.25 -10.51 20.10
#